data_4096be5115460d15a817a1b007afadac
#
_entry.id   4096be5115460d15a817a1b007afadac
#
_cell.length_a   1.000
_cell.length_b   1.000
_cell.length_c   1.000
_cell.angle_alpha   90.00
_cell.angle_beta   90.00
_cell.angle_gamma   90.00
#
_symmetry.space_group_name_H-M   'P 1'
#
loop_
_entity.id
_entity.type
_entity.pdbx_description
1 polymer ?
#
loop_
_entity_poly.entity_id
_entity_poly.type
_entity_poly.pdbx_seq_one_letter_code
_entity_poly.pdbx_strand_id
1 'polypeptide(L)'
;REGRGIYENIRKAVHFLLSSNIGEIMTIFVAMCFGWATPLLPIQLLWVNLVTDSLPAIALGVDPADADSMEQPPRRGDSLFSDGMVSSIALEGAMIGMLALLAFGIGHIYFDEEGAYITGRTMAFAVLSLSQLIHAFNMRSEHSLFRISPLGNPMLLLAFFIGCLMQIGVIMVLPLAEIFKVCPLNGTEWLIVGALALTPLPVVELEKLCDRRRRKK
;
A
#
# COMPACT_ATOMS: atom_id res chain seq x y z
N ARG A 1 24.50 11.93 12.92
CA ARG A 1 24.16 11.26 11.62
C ARG A 1 23.22 10.09 11.85
N GLU A 2 23.55 9.13 12.71
CA GLU A 2 22.72 7.93 12.96
C GLU A 2 21.33 8.26 13.51
N GLY A 3 21.22 9.14 14.51
CA GLY A 3 19.93 9.52 15.09
C GLY A 3 18.97 10.18 14.10
N ARG A 4 19.48 10.92 13.10
CA ARG A 4 18.64 11.49 12.04
C ARG A 4 18.12 10.40 11.09
N GLY A 5 18.97 9.46 10.70
CA GLY A 5 18.55 8.33 9.86
C GLY A 5 17.49 7.46 10.53
N ILE A 6 17.65 7.16 11.82
CA ILE A 6 16.65 6.42 12.61
C ILE A 6 15.30 7.16 12.63
N TYR A 7 15.32 8.48 12.88
CA TYR A 7 14.11 9.30 12.90
C TYR A 7 13.39 9.30 11.54
N GLU A 8 14.14 9.44 10.44
CA GLU A 8 13.59 9.39 9.08
C GLU A 8 12.98 8.03 8.76
N ASN A 9 13.64 6.94 9.15
CA ASN A 9 13.13 5.59 8.96
C ASN A 9 11.84 5.32 9.75
N ILE A 10 11.79 5.78 11.01
CA ILE A 10 10.56 5.71 11.82
C ILE A 10 9.44 6.49 11.12
N ARG A 11 9.72 7.69 10.62
CA ARG A 11 8.74 8.52 9.92
C ARG A 11 8.22 7.84 8.64
N LYS A 12 9.11 7.23 7.84
CA LYS A 12 8.74 6.46 6.65
C LYS A 12 7.82 5.28 7.00
N ALA A 13 8.18 4.50 8.02
CA ALA A 13 7.40 3.36 8.47
C ALA A 13 6.02 3.78 9.02
N VAL A 14 5.97 4.84 9.83
CA VAL A 14 4.71 5.41 10.36
C VAL A 14 3.82 5.93 9.23
N HIS A 15 4.39 6.66 8.27
CA HIS A 15 3.65 7.14 7.10
C HIS A 15 3.03 5.97 6.32
N PHE A 16 3.83 4.96 6.01
CA PHE A 16 3.40 3.76 5.33
C PHE A 16 2.25 3.06 6.07
N LEU A 17 2.42 2.75 7.35
CA LEU A 17 1.41 2.06 8.15
C LEU A 17 0.11 2.85 8.29
N LEU A 18 0.19 4.16 8.47
CA LEU A 18 -1.01 4.98 8.59
C LEU A 18 -1.77 5.12 7.27
N SER A 19 -1.07 5.30 6.14
CA SER A 19 -1.73 5.33 4.83
C SER A 19 -2.38 4.00 4.48
N SER A 20 -1.73 2.88 4.78
CA SER A 20 -2.30 1.53 4.63
C SER A 20 -3.59 1.37 5.44
N ASN A 21 -3.53 1.66 6.75
CA ASN A 21 -4.71 1.55 7.64
C ASN A 21 -5.86 2.47 7.21
N ILE A 22 -5.58 3.69 6.75
CA ILE A 22 -6.61 4.58 6.20
C ILE A 22 -7.24 3.96 4.95
N GLY A 23 -6.45 3.33 4.08
CA GLY A 23 -6.95 2.60 2.92
C GLY A 23 -7.93 1.50 3.29
N GLU A 24 -7.61 0.70 4.31
CA GLU A 24 -8.48 -0.36 4.82
C GLU A 24 -9.79 0.20 5.39
N ILE A 25 -9.68 1.21 6.26
CA ILE A 25 -10.85 1.86 6.88
C ILE A 25 -11.74 2.48 5.79
N MET A 26 -11.18 3.20 4.83
CA MET A 26 -11.91 3.82 3.73
C MET A 26 -12.62 2.78 2.87
N THR A 27 -11.97 1.65 2.57
CA THR A 27 -12.57 0.56 1.80
C THR A 27 -13.85 0.04 2.46
N ILE A 28 -13.81 -0.22 3.77
CA ILE A 28 -14.96 -0.74 4.51
C ILE A 28 -15.99 0.36 4.72
N PHE A 29 -15.58 1.54 5.17
CA PHE A 29 -16.47 2.64 5.51
C PHE A 29 -17.29 3.11 4.31
N VAL A 30 -16.66 3.31 3.16
CA VAL A 30 -17.35 3.72 1.94
C VAL A 30 -18.33 2.65 1.47
N ALA A 31 -17.93 1.36 1.46
CA ALA A 31 -18.85 0.27 1.11
C ALA A 31 -20.08 0.24 2.02
N MET A 32 -19.89 0.43 3.33
CA MET A 32 -21.00 0.50 4.29
C MET A 32 -21.93 1.69 4.04
N CYS A 33 -21.38 2.88 3.74
CA CYS A 33 -22.18 4.07 3.42
C CYS A 33 -23.06 3.88 2.18
N PHE A 34 -22.59 3.12 1.21
CA PHE A 34 -23.37 2.80 0.00
C PHE A 34 -24.24 1.54 0.14
N GLY A 35 -24.27 0.91 1.30
CA GLY A 35 -25.04 -0.32 1.53
C GLY A 35 -24.53 -1.52 0.71
N TRP A 36 -23.26 -1.52 0.31
CA TRP A 36 -22.65 -2.63 -0.41
C TRP A 36 -22.32 -3.78 0.55
N ALA A 37 -22.17 -4.97 -0.02
CA ALA A 37 -21.62 -6.09 0.74
C ALA A 37 -20.19 -5.75 1.21
N THR A 38 -19.80 -6.32 2.36
CA THR A 38 -18.48 -6.07 2.94
C THR A 38 -17.37 -6.50 1.97
N PRO A 39 -16.53 -5.57 1.48
CA PRO A 39 -15.50 -5.87 0.48
C PRO A 39 -14.31 -6.65 1.04
N LEU A 40 -14.10 -6.58 2.35
CA LEU A 40 -12.99 -7.24 3.05
C LEU A 40 -13.49 -7.90 4.33
N LEU A 41 -13.08 -9.14 4.55
CA LEU A 41 -13.41 -9.87 5.77
C LEU A 41 -12.36 -9.62 6.87
N PRO A 42 -12.73 -9.78 8.17
CA PRO A 42 -11.79 -9.55 9.28
C PRO A 42 -10.50 -10.37 9.18
N ILE A 43 -10.59 -11.62 8.70
CA ILE A 43 -9.42 -12.49 8.53
C ILE A 43 -8.48 -11.96 7.44
N GLN A 44 -9.01 -11.34 6.39
CA GLN A 44 -8.24 -10.73 5.32
C GLN A 44 -7.52 -9.48 5.81
N LEU A 45 -8.20 -8.64 6.61
CA LEU A 45 -7.58 -7.47 7.25
C LEU A 45 -6.47 -7.86 8.22
N LEU A 46 -6.71 -8.91 9.03
CA LEU A 46 -5.67 -9.44 9.91
C LEU A 46 -4.43 -9.89 9.13
N TRP A 47 -4.65 -10.55 7.98
CA TRP A 47 -3.55 -10.96 7.10
C TRP A 47 -2.79 -9.77 6.54
N VAL A 48 -3.49 -8.76 6.04
CA VAL A 48 -2.87 -7.55 5.49
C VAL A 48 -1.99 -6.90 6.54
N ASN A 49 -2.52 -6.60 7.71
CA ASN A 49 -1.78 -5.94 8.79
C ASN A 49 -0.59 -6.77 9.31
N LEU A 50 -0.75 -8.10 9.39
CA LEU A 50 0.29 -8.97 9.93
C LEU A 50 1.40 -9.27 8.91
N VAL A 51 1.07 -9.46 7.64
CA VAL A 51 2.01 -9.91 6.62
C VAL A 51 2.40 -8.78 5.67
N THR A 52 1.42 -8.20 4.97
CA THR A 52 1.73 -7.26 3.89
C THR A 52 2.11 -5.88 4.39
N ASP A 53 1.74 -5.49 5.60
CA ASP A 53 2.15 -4.21 6.21
C ASP A 53 3.39 -4.35 7.08
N SER A 54 3.48 -5.41 7.89
CA SER A 54 4.58 -5.54 8.83
C SER A 54 5.93 -5.76 8.15
N LEU A 55 5.99 -6.57 7.08
CA LEU A 55 7.25 -6.86 6.38
C LEU A 55 7.87 -5.60 5.75
N PRO A 56 7.13 -4.79 4.96
CA PRO A 56 7.67 -3.54 4.43
C PRO A 56 7.97 -2.50 5.52
N ALA A 57 7.15 -2.41 6.58
CA ALA A 57 7.40 -1.47 7.67
C ALA A 57 8.72 -1.74 8.37
N ILE A 58 9.05 -3.02 8.65
CA ILE A 58 10.35 -3.42 9.20
C ILE A 58 11.47 -3.07 8.22
N ALA A 59 11.28 -3.35 6.93
CA ALA A 59 12.28 -3.06 5.90
C ALA A 59 12.55 -1.55 5.72
N LEU A 60 11.52 -0.70 5.86
CA LEU A 60 11.65 0.76 5.89
C LEU A 60 12.35 1.24 7.15
N GLY A 61 12.13 0.57 8.28
CA GLY A 61 12.78 0.88 9.57
C GLY A 61 14.30 0.68 9.56
N VAL A 62 14.82 -0.14 8.65
CA VAL A 62 16.27 -0.41 8.47
C VAL A 62 16.81 0.14 7.15
N ASP A 63 16.07 1.04 6.47
CA ASP A 63 16.51 1.66 5.21
C ASP A 63 17.82 2.44 5.41
N PRO A 64 18.80 2.32 4.51
CA PRO A 64 19.99 3.16 4.55
C PRO A 64 19.63 4.65 4.51
N ALA A 65 20.26 5.43 5.41
CA ALA A 65 20.03 6.88 5.47
C ALA A 65 20.37 7.53 4.12
N ASP A 66 19.49 8.42 3.64
CA ASP A 66 19.70 9.19 2.43
C ASP A 66 21.02 9.99 2.51
N ALA A 67 21.78 10.03 1.40
CA ALA A 67 23.08 10.71 1.35
C ALA A 67 22.95 12.20 1.73
N ASP A 68 21.84 12.82 1.34
CA ASP A 68 21.55 14.25 1.54
C ASP A 68 20.99 14.58 2.92
N SER A 69 20.80 13.58 3.80
CA SER A 69 20.18 13.78 5.12
C SER A 69 20.93 14.76 5.99
N MET A 70 22.24 14.93 5.80
CA MET A 70 23.09 15.88 6.54
C MET A 70 23.14 17.27 5.93
N GLU A 71 22.76 17.46 4.68
CA GLU A 71 22.74 18.76 3.99
C GLU A 71 21.45 19.54 4.26
N GLN A 72 20.41 18.85 4.72
CA GLN A 72 19.14 19.48 5.08
C GLN A 72 19.26 20.25 6.42
N PRO A 73 18.63 21.43 6.53
CA PRO A 73 18.63 22.19 7.78
C PRO A 73 17.97 21.36 8.91
N PRO A 74 18.33 21.63 10.19
CA PRO A 74 17.66 21.00 11.32
C PRO A 74 16.16 21.27 11.27
N ARG A 75 15.34 20.23 11.30
CA ARG A 75 13.89 20.39 11.33
C ARG A 75 13.50 21.07 12.67
N ARG A 76 12.80 22.18 12.56
CA ARG A 76 12.26 22.91 13.71
C ARG A 76 10.88 22.33 14.02
N GLY A 77 10.83 21.32 14.85
CA GLY A 77 9.55 20.78 15.34
C GLY A 77 9.69 19.33 15.84
N ASP A 78 9.15 19.10 17.01
CA ASP A 78 9.16 17.78 17.68
C ASP A 78 8.06 16.84 17.17
N SER A 79 7.32 17.22 16.11
CA SER A 79 6.19 16.45 15.60
C SER A 79 6.59 15.57 14.41
N LEU A 80 6.33 14.26 14.53
CA LEU A 80 6.44 13.31 13.42
C LEU A 80 5.56 13.69 12.23
N PHE A 81 4.45 14.38 12.47
CA PHE A 81 3.44 14.77 11.50
C PHE A 81 3.65 16.16 10.87
N SER A 82 4.86 16.70 10.90
CA SER A 82 5.20 17.97 10.26
C SER A 82 5.19 17.87 8.71
N ASP A 83 5.24 19.04 8.05
CA ASP A 83 5.47 19.18 6.61
C ASP A 83 4.40 18.55 5.68
N GLY A 84 3.13 18.59 6.07
CA GLY A 84 2.04 18.11 5.21
C GLY A 84 1.87 16.59 5.18
N MET A 85 2.59 15.85 6.01
CA MET A 85 2.53 14.39 6.08
C MET A 85 1.12 13.85 6.30
N VAL A 86 0.30 14.52 7.13
CA VAL A 86 -1.09 14.10 7.39
C VAL A 86 -1.94 14.14 6.12
N SER A 87 -1.77 15.16 5.29
CA SER A 87 -2.51 15.26 4.01
C SER A 87 -2.06 14.19 3.02
N SER A 88 -0.77 13.90 2.93
CA SER A 88 -0.27 12.82 2.07
C SER A 88 -0.77 11.46 2.54
N ILE A 89 -0.70 11.16 3.85
CA ILE A 89 -1.27 9.94 4.44
C ILE A 89 -2.75 9.77 4.06
N ALA A 90 -3.54 10.83 4.20
CA ALA A 90 -4.97 10.79 3.89
C ALA A 90 -5.24 10.58 2.40
N LEU A 91 -4.50 11.26 1.52
CA LEU A 91 -4.65 11.12 0.06
C LEU A 91 -4.21 9.75 -0.43
N GLU A 92 -3.06 9.28 0.01
CA GLU A 92 -2.51 7.98 -0.38
C GLU A 92 -3.38 6.83 0.15
N GLY A 93 -3.84 6.92 1.41
CA GLY A 93 -4.76 5.96 1.98
C GLY A 93 -6.12 5.96 1.25
N ALA A 94 -6.70 7.14 0.97
CA ALA A 94 -7.92 7.24 0.19
C ALA A 94 -7.75 6.65 -1.22
N MET A 95 -6.62 6.89 -1.88
CA MET A 95 -6.30 6.29 -3.17
C MET A 95 -6.28 4.76 -3.09
N ILE A 96 -5.56 4.18 -2.14
CA ILE A 96 -5.46 2.72 -1.96
C ILE A 96 -6.86 2.14 -1.69
N GLY A 97 -7.65 2.77 -0.80
CA GLY A 97 -9.01 2.34 -0.50
C GLY A 97 -9.94 2.39 -1.72
N MET A 98 -9.85 3.45 -2.53
CA MET A 98 -10.62 3.57 -3.76
C MET A 98 -10.24 2.51 -4.81
N LEU A 99 -8.96 2.18 -4.94
CA LEU A 99 -8.51 1.12 -5.83
C LEU A 99 -9.06 -0.26 -5.41
N ALA A 100 -9.07 -0.54 -4.11
CA ALA A 100 -9.66 -1.76 -3.57
C ALA A 100 -11.18 -1.82 -3.81
N LEU A 101 -11.91 -0.70 -3.64
CA LEU A 101 -13.33 -0.60 -3.94
C LEU A 101 -13.63 -0.76 -5.43
N LEU A 102 -12.81 -0.19 -6.30
CA LEU A 102 -12.92 -0.38 -7.74
C LEU A 102 -12.73 -1.86 -8.12
N ALA A 103 -11.74 -2.51 -7.53
CA ALA A 103 -11.51 -3.95 -7.74
C ALA A 103 -12.70 -4.78 -7.26
N PHE A 104 -13.26 -4.45 -6.08
CA PHE A 104 -14.49 -5.08 -5.58
C PHE A 104 -15.64 -4.93 -6.56
N GLY A 105 -15.90 -3.69 -7.01
CA GLY A 105 -16.99 -3.40 -7.94
C GLY A 105 -16.82 -4.09 -9.30
N ILE A 106 -15.61 -4.08 -9.87
CA ILE A 106 -15.32 -4.77 -11.12
C ILE A 106 -15.51 -6.28 -10.95
N GLY A 107 -14.97 -6.87 -9.89
CA GLY A 107 -15.09 -8.29 -9.59
C GLY A 107 -16.55 -8.71 -9.44
N HIS A 108 -17.32 -7.96 -8.67
CA HIS A 108 -18.72 -8.24 -8.41
C HIS A 108 -19.60 -8.08 -9.66
N ILE A 109 -19.40 -7.04 -10.47
CA ILE A 109 -20.28 -6.76 -11.63
C ILE A 109 -20.00 -7.70 -12.82
N TYR A 110 -18.73 -8.04 -13.04
CA TYR A 110 -18.32 -8.74 -14.27
C TYR A 110 -17.98 -10.21 -14.08
N PHE A 111 -17.68 -10.66 -12.86
CA PHE A 111 -17.14 -11.99 -12.62
C PHE A 111 -17.89 -12.79 -11.56
N ASP A 112 -18.65 -12.15 -10.66
CA ASP A 112 -19.49 -12.87 -9.71
C ASP A 112 -20.83 -13.24 -10.32
N GLU A 113 -21.39 -14.39 -9.88
CA GLU A 113 -22.78 -14.75 -10.14
C GLU A 113 -23.73 -13.88 -9.29
N GLU A 114 -24.99 -13.81 -9.67
CA GLU A 114 -25.98 -12.98 -8.99
C GLU A 114 -26.10 -13.33 -7.50
N GLY A 115 -25.81 -12.34 -6.63
CA GLY A 115 -25.79 -12.50 -5.17
C GLY A 115 -24.49 -13.05 -4.58
N ALA A 116 -23.52 -13.45 -5.40
CA ALA A 116 -22.18 -13.79 -4.95
C ALA A 116 -21.30 -12.53 -4.86
N TYR A 117 -20.31 -12.58 -3.98
CA TYR A 117 -19.35 -11.47 -3.78
C TYR A 117 -17.92 -11.99 -3.60
N ILE A 118 -17.66 -13.26 -3.95
CA ILE A 118 -16.39 -13.91 -3.62
C ILE A 118 -15.26 -13.42 -4.51
N THR A 119 -15.52 -13.27 -5.82
CA THR A 119 -14.52 -12.77 -6.77
C THR A 119 -14.23 -11.30 -6.51
N GLY A 120 -15.27 -10.49 -6.31
CA GLY A 120 -15.10 -9.07 -5.95
C GLY A 120 -14.27 -8.89 -4.68
N ARG A 121 -14.55 -9.65 -3.61
CA ARG A 121 -13.75 -9.64 -2.37
C ARG A 121 -12.33 -10.09 -2.58
N THR A 122 -12.12 -11.14 -3.38
CA THR A 122 -10.79 -11.65 -3.67
C THR A 122 -9.96 -10.62 -4.44
N MET A 123 -10.56 -9.96 -5.43
CA MET A 123 -9.90 -8.90 -6.18
C MET A 123 -9.61 -7.68 -5.30
N ALA A 124 -10.55 -7.26 -4.43
CA ALA A 124 -10.32 -6.17 -3.49
C ALA A 124 -9.18 -6.48 -2.52
N PHE A 125 -9.17 -7.67 -1.95
CA PHE A 125 -8.11 -8.14 -1.06
C PHE A 125 -6.75 -8.20 -1.75
N ALA A 126 -6.70 -8.70 -3.00
CA ALA A 126 -5.47 -8.75 -3.79
C ALA A 126 -4.95 -7.34 -4.13
N VAL A 127 -5.83 -6.43 -4.59
CA VAL A 127 -5.45 -5.05 -4.93
C VAL A 127 -5.00 -4.30 -3.69
N LEU A 128 -5.70 -4.40 -2.57
CA LEU A 128 -5.32 -3.75 -1.32
C LEU A 128 -3.90 -4.19 -0.90
N SER A 129 -3.67 -5.48 -0.76
CA SER A 129 -2.37 -6.03 -0.34
C SER A 129 -1.23 -5.69 -1.31
N LEU A 130 -1.42 -5.89 -2.61
CA LEU A 130 -0.38 -5.66 -3.60
C LEU A 130 -0.08 -4.17 -3.80
N SER A 131 -1.11 -3.30 -3.75
CA SER A 131 -0.90 -1.86 -3.85
C SER A 131 -0.12 -1.31 -2.65
N GLN A 132 -0.35 -1.83 -1.44
CA GLN A 132 0.42 -1.46 -0.25
C GLN A 132 1.87 -1.91 -0.35
N LEU A 133 2.14 -3.16 -0.78
CA LEU A 133 3.49 -3.65 -1.02
C LEU A 133 4.26 -2.78 -2.03
N ILE A 134 3.59 -2.36 -3.10
CA ILE A 134 4.16 -1.46 -4.10
C ILE A 134 4.35 -0.05 -3.53
N HIS A 135 3.37 0.44 -2.76
CA HIS A 135 3.40 1.76 -2.13
C HIS A 135 4.57 1.92 -1.14
N ALA A 136 5.01 0.84 -0.50
CA ALA A 136 6.18 0.85 0.38
C ALA A 136 7.45 1.37 -0.33
N PHE A 137 7.61 1.11 -1.63
CA PHE A 137 8.71 1.69 -2.40
C PHE A 137 8.56 3.21 -2.57
N ASN A 138 7.32 3.71 -2.69
CA ASN A 138 7.07 5.15 -2.75
C ASN A 138 7.47 5.86 -1.46
N MET A 139 7.34 5.19 -0.30
CA MET A 139 7.69 5.73 1.01
C MET A 139 9.20 5.77 1.28
N ARG A 140 9.99 5.07 0.49
CA ARG A 140 11.43 4.97 0.70
C ARG A 140 12.15 6.32 0.64
N SER A 141 11.70 7.23 -0.23
CA SER A 141 12.33 8.54 -0.36
C SER A 141 11.34 9.61 -0.83
N GLU A 142 11.57 10.85 -0.41
CA GLU A 142 10.91 12.05 -0.97
C GLU A 142 11.36 12.34 -2.42
N HIS A 143 12.39 11.65 -2.90
CA HIS A 143 12.88 11.75 -4.27
C HIS A 143 12.15 10.75 -5.19
N SER A 144 12.16 11.04 -6.49
CA SER A 144 11.56 10.14 -7.50
C SER A 144 12.20 8.76 -7.45
N LEU A 145 11.37 7.71 -7.49
CA LEU A 145 11.82 6.32 -7.53
C LEU A 145 12.75 6.03 -8.72
N PHE A 146 12.61 6.78 -9.82
CA PHE A 146 13.48 6.62 -11.00
C PHE A 146 14.91 7.14 -10.79
N ARG A 147 15.17 7.89 -9.72
CA ARG A 147 16.51 8.41 -9.36
C ARG A 147 17.19 7.58 -8.28
N ILE A 148 16.44 6.74 -7.58
CA ILE A 148 16.96 5.92 -6.50
C ILE A 148 16.99 4.48 -6.99
N SER A 149 18.12 3.81 -6.82
CA SER A 149 18.21 2.40 -7.17
C SER A 149 17.24 1.58 -6.31
N PRO A 150 16.29 0.83 -6.90
CA PRO A 150 15.44 -0.09 -6.15
C PRO A 150 16.26 -1.10 -5.31
N LEU A 151 17.46 -1.45 -5.80
CA LEU A 151 18.40 -2.37 -5.15
C LEU A 151 19.09 -1.77 -3.90
N GLY A 152 18.91 -0.48 -3.63
CA GLY A 152 19.54 0.17 -2.47
C GLY A 152 19.00 -0.27 -1.11
N ASN A 153 17.83 -0.94 -1.06
CA ASN A 153 17.29 -1.61 0.13
C ASN A 153 16.92 -3.05 -0.20
N PRO A 154 17.84 -4.01 -0.05
CA PRO A 154 17.57 -5.42 -0.34
C PRO A 154 16.52 -6.03 0.59
N MET A 155 16.37 -5.48 1.80
CA MET A 155 15.37 -5.93 2.77
C MET A 155 13.94 -5.59 2.28
N LEU A 156 13.74 -4.41 1.69
CA LEU A 156 12.45 -4.02 1.12
C LEU A 156 12.10 -4.85 -0.12
N LEU A 157 13.10 -5.16 -0.96
CA LEU A 157 12.91 -6.08 -2.08
C LEU A 157 12.51 -7.48 -1.60
N LEU A 158 13.19 -8.00 -0.60
CA LEU A 158 12.87 -9.31 -0.01
C LEU A 158 11.46 -9.30 0.58
N ALA A 159 11.10 -8.27 1.35
CA ALA A 159 9.77 -8.09 1.92
C ALA A 159 8.69 -8.05 0.83
N PHE A 160 8.94 -7.34 -0.27
CA PHE A 160 8.05 -7.27 -1.42
C PHE A 160 7.84 -8.64 -2.07
N PHE A 161 8.91 -9.36 -2.40
CA PHE A 161 8.79 -10.67 -3.05
C PHE A 161 8.13 -11.71 -2.14
N ILE A 162 8.48 -11.73 -0.85
CA ILE A 162 7.83 -12.63 0.12
C ILE A 162 6.36 -12.25 0.26
N GLY A 163 6.03 -10.97 0.42
CA GLY A 163 4.65 -10.50 0.52
C GLY A 163 3.81 -10.86 -0.71
N CYS A 164 4.35 -10.64 -1.91
CA CYS A 164 3.68 -11.03 -3.16
C CYS A 164 3.48 -12.54 -3.25
N LEU A 165 4.51 -13.34 -2.95
CA LEU A 165 4.43 -14.80 -2.98
C LEU A 165 3.38 -15.32 -1.99
N MET A 166 3.37 -14.80 -0.77
CA MET A 166 2.41 -15.18 0.24
C MET A 166 0.99 -14.76 -0.14
N GLN A 167 0.80 -13.56 -0.70
CA GLN A 167 -0.50 -13.07 -1.14
C GLN A 167 -1.07 -13.92 -2.30
N ILE A 168 -0.25 -14.22 -3.29
CA ILE A 168 -0.63 -15.11 -4.40
C ILE A 168 -0.92 -16.51 -3.86
N GLY A 169 -0.10 -17.00 -2.93
CA GLY A 169 -0.28 -18.31 -2.31
C GLY A 169 -1.63 -18.44 -1.59
N VAL A 170 -2.04 -17.44 -0.83
CA VAL A 170 -3.35 -17.42 -0.13
C VAL A 170 -4.51 -17.52 -1.12
N ILE A 171 -4.41 -16.89 -2.29
CA ILE A 171 -5.47 -16.88 -3.29
C ILE A 171 -5.49 -18.17 -4.13
N MET A 172 -4.31 -18.70 -4.47
CA MET A 172 -4.20 -19.81 -5.43
C MET A 172 -4.18 -21.19 -4.79
N VAL A 173 -3.79 -21.32 -3.52
CA VAL A 173 -3.70 -22.59 -2.81
C VAL A 173 -5.04 -22.89 -2.12
N LEU A 174 -5.79 -23.85 -2.64
CA LEU A 174 -7.15 -24.18 -2.22
C LEU A 174 -7.39 -24.25 -0.71
N PRO A 175 -6.58 -24.97 0.12
CA PRO A 175 -6.79 -24.99 1.57
C PRO A 175 -6.66 -23.62 2.24
N LEU A 176 -5.79 -22.74 1.72
CA LEU A 176 -5.65 -21.38 2.21
C LEU A 176 -6.80 -20.50 1.74
N ALA A 177 -7.19 -20.63 0.47
CA ALA A 177 -8.31 -19.89 -0.10
C ALA A 177 -9.62 -20.13 0.68
N GLU A 178 -9.88 -21.35 1.12
CA GLU A 178 -11.03 -21.69 1.96
C GLU A 178 -11.00 -20.99 3.31
N ILE A 179 -9.83 -20.95 3.98
CA ILE A 179 -9.65 -20.27 5.28
C ILE A 179 -9.89 -18.77 5.13
N PHE A 180 -9.34 -18.16 4.10
CA PHE A 180 -9.45 -16.72 3.85
C PHE A 180 -10.73 -16.32 3.11
N LYS A 181 -11.57 -17.30 2.73
CA LYS A 181 -12.83 -17.13 1.98
C LYS A 181 -12.60 -16.33 0.69
N VAL A 182 -11.61 -16.72 -0.06
CA VAL A 182 -11.26 -16.21 -1.38
C VAL A 182 -11.38 -17.31 -2.42
N CYS A 183 -11.38 -16.95 -3.71
CA CYS A 183 -11.38 -17.89 -4.82
C CYS A 183 -10.13 -17.71 -5.70
N PRO A 184 -9.65 -18.76 -6.35
CA PRO A 184 -8.60 -18.64 -7.36
C PRO A 184 -9.03 -17.69 -8.48
N LEU A 185 -8.17 -16.70 -8.77
CA LEU A 185 -8.42 -15.72 -9.83
C LEU A 185 -7.92 -16.25 -11.18
N ASN A 186 -8.66 -15.95 -12.24
CA ASN A 186 -8.24 -16.25 -13.61
C ASN A 186 -7.25 -15.20 -14.17
N GLY A 187 -6.71 -15.43 -15.38
CA GLY A 187 -5.70 -14.55 -15.98
C GLY A 187 -6.20 -13.11 -16.21
N THR A 188 -7.47 -12.93 -16.58
CA THR A 188 -8.06 -11.60 -16.81
C THR A 188 -8.23 -10.84 -15.49
N GLU A 189 -8.68 -11.51 -14.45
CA GLU A 189 -8.82 -10.94 -13.10
C GLU A 189 -7.46 -10.52 -12.54
N TRP A 190 -6.42 -11.35 -12.71
CA TRP A 190 -5.06 -11.02 -12.32
C TRP A 190 -4.49 -9.82 -13.09
N LEU A 191 -4.81 -9.68 -14.39
CA LEU A 191 -4.40 -8.48 -15.17
C LEU A 191 -5.05 -7.22 -14.62
N ILE A 192 -6.32 -7.26 -14.27
CA ILE A 192 -7.03 -6.11 -13.67
C ILE A 192 -6.44 -5.79 -12.30
N VAL A 193 -6.24 -6.80 -11.45
CA VAL A 193 -5.61 -6.66 -10.13
C VAL A 193 -4.23 -6.04 -10.27
N GLY A 194 -3.39 -6.53 -11.17
CA GLY A 194 -2.04 -6.01 -11.42
C GLY A 194 -2.05 -4.56 -11.90
N ALA A 195 -2.95 -4.20 -12.83
CA ALA A 195 -3.09 -2.84 -13.33
C ALA A 195 -3.49 -1.86 -12.21
N LEU A 196 -4.48 -2.24 -11.39
CA LEU A 196 -4.93 -1.41 -10.26
C LEU A 196 -3.84 -1.31 -9.17
N ALA A 197 -3.18 -2.42 -8.83
CA ALA A 197 -2.14 -2.44 -7.82
C ALA A 197 -0.91 -1.60 -8.20
N LEU A 198 -0.61 -1.43 -9.48
CA LEU A 198 0.49 -0.58 -9.96
C LEU A 198 0.17 0.91 -9.97
N THR A 199 -1.11 1.31 -9.86
CA THR A 199 -1.55 2.71 -9.92
C THR A 199 -0.89 3.63 -8.88
N PRO A 200 -0.58 3.21 -7.64
CA PRO A 200 0.13 4.06 -6.67
C PRO A 200 1.49 4.57 -7.14
N LEU A 201 2.19 3.85 -8.03
CA LEU A 201 3.49 4.29 -8.54
C LEU A 201 3.41 5.62 -9.30
N PRO A 202 2.66 5.72 -10.40
CA PRO A 202 2.58 6.98 -11.15
C PRO A 202 1.89 8.10 -10.37
N VAL A 203 0.90 7.79 -9.53
CA VAL A 203 0.16 8.81 -8.78
C VAL A 203 1.05 9.49 -7.76
N VAL A 204 1.78 8.73 -6.94
CA VAL A 204 2.68 9.29 -5.93
C VAL A 204 3.89 10.00 -6.58
N GLU A 205 4.38 9.51 -7.72
CA GLU A 205 5.41 10.23 -8.48
C GLU A 205 4.93 11.60 -8.99
N LEU A 206 3.68 11.70 -9.43
CA LEU A 206 3.07 12.98 -9.81
C LEU A 206 2.91 13.91 -8.60
N GLU A 207 2.50 13.39 -7.45
CA GLU A 207 2.41 14.16 -6.20
C GLU A 207 3.79 14.73 -5.83
N LYS A 208 4.83 13.92 -5.79
CA LYS A 208 6.21 14.34 -5.53
C LYS A 208 6.70 15.41 -6.51
N LEU A 209 6.32 15.32 -7.79
CA LEU A 209 6.66 16.34 -8.79
C LEU A 209 5.94 17.66 -8.54
N CYS A 210 4.66 17.63 -8.14
CA CYS A 210 3.87 18.82 -7.80
C CYS A 210 4.43 19.52 -6.57
N ASP A 211 4.77 18.79 -5.53
CA ASP A 211 5.33 19.34 -4.28
C ASP A 211 6.70 20.00 -4.50
N ARG A 212 7.55 19.40 -5.33
CA ARG A 212 8.82 20.01 -5.72
C ARG A 212 8.64 21.34 -6.45
N ARG A 213 7.62 21.45 -7.30
CA ARG A 213 7.30 22.71 -7.99
C ARG A 213 6.80 23.79 -7.04
N ARG A 214 6.01 23.39 -6.01
CA ARG A 214 5.52 24.31 -4.97
C ARG A 214 6.64 24.85 -4.07
N ARG A 215 7.60 23.99 -3.70
CA ARG A 215 8.76 24.39 -2.86
C ARG A 215 9.79 25.29 -3.58
N LYS A 216 9.72 25.37 -4.93
CA LYS A 216 10.61 26.24 -5.75
C LYS A 216 10.02 27.61 -6.06
N LYS A 217 8.77 27.86 -5.74
CA LYS A 217 8.08 29.16 -5.81
C LYS A 217 8.05 29.83 -4.43
#